data_c86719434696c186e9d0e9cc07e2df70
#
_entry.id   c86719434696c186e9d0e9cc07e2df70
#
_cell.length_a   1.000
_cell.length_b   1.000
_cell.length_c   1.000
_cell.angle_alpha   90.00
_cell.angle_beta   90.00
_cell.angle_gamma   90.00
#
_symmetry.space_group_name_H-M   'P 1'
#
loop_
_entity.id
_entity.type
_entity.pdbx_description
1 polymer ?
#
loop_
_entity_poly.entity_id
_entity_poly.type
_entity_poly.pdbx_seq_one_letter_code
_entity_poly.pdbx_strand_id
1 'polypeptide(L)'
;FKYHAGFNEESSEKVTMGEWTWETGMNKDQVEEAEYIRDYGLLVVYSNWSFLKNDYSKKEEYANRSLKWVAYIAGKRESRRLIGDHVLTENDLVDFVEYPDATGSTTWTIDLHYPDPANTLYFADKEFKSICKMKKIHPYPIPYRCLYSKNIENMFMAGRNISVTHVALGTVRVMRTTGILGEVVGMAASLCKKNEVSPRAIFPTYFEELKKLMEQGISKSDLPNNQMYNQGETLGPKTNVR
;
A
#
# COMPACT_ATOMS: atom_id res chain seq x y z
N PHE A 1 -3.84 -32.62 14.84
CA PHE A 1 -3.25 -31.30 14.65
C PHE A 1 -3.42 -30.47 15.91
N LYS A 2 -2.30 -30.00 16.47
CA LYS A 2 -2.31 -29.17 17.69
C LYS A 2 -2.33 -27.71 17.29
N TYR A 3 -3.45 -27.04 17.49
CA TYR A 3 -3.63 -25.66 17.10
C TYR A 3 -3.08 -24.65 18.13
N HIS A 4 -3.02 -23.39 17.76
CA HIS A 4 -2.55 -22.32 18.63
C HIS A 4 -3.47 -22.17 19.87
N ALA A 5 -2.89 -22.12 21.04
CA ALA A 5 -3.60 -22.18 22.33
C ALA A 5 -4.54 -20.99 22.62
N GLY A 6 -4.44 -19.88 21.87
CA GLY A 6 -5.30 -18.71 22.07
C GLY A 6 -6.70 -18.82 21.49
N PHE A 7 -7.00 -19.81 20.65
CA PHE A 7 -8.32 -19.95 20.02
C PHE A 7 -9.35 -20.52 21.00
N ASN A 8 -10.47 -19.81 21.11
CA ASN A 8 -11.65 -20.18 21.90
C ASN A 8 -12.91 -19.57 21.24
N GLU A 9 -14.07 -19.65 21.89
CA GLU A 9 -15.35 -19.12 21.39
C GLU A 9 -15.30 -17.61 21.05
N GLU A 10 -14.53 -16.82 21.80
CA GLU A 10 -14.45 -15.37 21.63
C GLU A 10 -13.39 -14.98 20.63
N SER A 11 -12.21 -15.60 20.71
CA SER A 11 -11.05 -15.26 19.87
C SER A 11 -11.08 -15.84 18.46
N SER A 12 -11.93 -16.84 18.19
CA SER A 12 -12.03 -17.49 16.88
C SER A 12 -12.82 -16.66 15.88
N GLU A 13 -12.39 -16.70 14.62
CA GLU A 13 -13.05 -16.03 13.50
C GLU A 13 -14.05 -16.96 12.79
N LYS A 14 -15.31 -16.56 12.82
CA LYS A 14 -16.42 -17.32 12.25
C LYS A 14 -16.60 -17.08 10.75
N VAL A 15 -16.19 -15.89 10.28
CA VAL A 15 -16.12 -15.55 8.85
C VAL A 15 -14.80 -16.05 8.31
N THR A 16 -14.86 -16.91 7.31
CA THR A 16 -13.69 -17.62 6.74
C THR A 16 -13.40 -17.23 5.30
N MET A 17 -14.03 -16.18 4.80
CA MET A 17 -13.86 -15.67 3.44
C MET A 17 -13.80 -14.15 3.44
N GLY A 18 -12.90 -13.59 2.63
CA GLY A 18 -12.89 -12.16 2.35
C GLY A 18 -12.34 -11.28 3.48
N GLU A 19 -11.79 -11.87 4.54
CA GLU A 19 -11.19 -11.13 5.65
C GLU A 19 -9.80 -10.60 5.27
N TRP A 20 -9.77 -9.36 4.83
CA TRP A 20 -8.53 -8.67 4.49
C TRP A 20 -7.84 -8.01 5.71
N THR A 21 -8.47 -8.02 6.88
CA THR A 21 -7.92 -7.52 8.14
C THR A 21 -7.10 -8.56 8.91
N TRP A 22 -6.97 -9.78 8.39
CA TRP A 22 -6.05 -10.75 8.93
C TRP A 22 -4.63 -10.39 8.47
N GLU A 23 -3.88 -9.81 9.38
CA GLU A 23 -2.53 -9.33 9.16
C GLU A 23 -1.63 -9.76 10.31
N THR A 24 -0.46 -10.28 9.98
CA THR A 24 0.54 -10.73 10.94
C THR A 24 1.92 -10.16 10.63
N GLY A 25 2.85 -10.25 11.57
CA GLY A 25 4.22 -9.77 11.40
C GLY A 25 4.39 -8.27 11.62
N MET A 26 3.48 -7.62 12.33
CA MET A 26 3.48 -6.16 12.55
C MET A 26 4.75 -5.64 13.25
N ASN A 27 5.38 -6.45 14.10
CA ASN A 27 6.59 -6.10 14.83
C ASN A 27 7.83 -6.87 14.32
N LYS A 28 7.80 -7.30 13.05
CA LYS A 28 8.85 -8.13 12.47
C LYS A 28 9.46 -7.51 11.23
N ASP A 29 10.72 -7.86 10.97
CA ASP A 29 11.35 -7.50 9.70
C ASP A 29 10.68 -8.27 8.55
N GLN A 30 10.05 -7.51 7.65
CA GLN A 30 9.25 -8.06 6.55
C GLN A 30 10.10 -8.74 5.47
N VAL A 31 11.41 -8.63 5.54
CA VAL A 31 12.34 -9.24 4.60
C VAL A 31 13.05 -10.43 5.26
N GLU A 32 13.71 -10.18 6.37
CA GLU A 32 14.51 -11.20 7.06
C GLU A 32 13.65 -12.29 7.71
N GLU A 33 12.48 -11.91 8.24
CA GLU A 33 11.55 -12.84 8.89
C GLU A 33 10.37 -13.27 7.99
N ALA A 34 10.47 -13.06 6.67
CA ALA A 34 9.38 -13.30 5.74
C ALA A 34 8.80 -14.73 5.80
N GLU A 35 9.64 -15.72 5.94
CA GLU A 35 9.24 -17.13 6.05
C GLU A 35 8.52 -17.41 7.37
N TYR A 36 9.05 -16.89 8.47
CA TYR A 36 8.40 -17.00 9.78
C TYR A 36 7.00 -16.36 9.77
N ILE A 37 6.86 -15.16 9.19
CA ILE A 37 5.58 -14.45 9.08
C ILE A 37 4.57 -15.27 8.27
N ARG A 38 5.01 -15.85 7.14
CA ARG A 38 4.17 -16.76 6.33
C ARG A 38 3.74 -17.99 7.11
N ASP A 39 4.67 -18.66 7.76
CA ASP A 39 4.41 -19.91 8.47
C ASP A 39 3.48 -19.67 9.66
N TYR A 40 3.67 -18.54 10.36
CA TYR A 40 2.75 -18.14 11.42
C TYR A 40 1.35 -17.82 10.86
N GLY A 41 1.24 -17.12 9.73
CA GLY A 41 -0.04 -16.89 9.07
C GLY A 41 -0.78 -18.20 8.71
N LEU A 42 -0.04 -19.19 8.19
CA LEU A 42 -0.61 -20.53 7.92
C LEU A 42 -1.04 -21.22 9.22
N LEU A 43 -0.23 -21.16 10.27
CA LEU A 43 -0.58 -21.71 11.57
C LEU A 43 -1.90 -21.10 12.09
N VAL A 44 -2.05 -19.78 12.00
CA VAL A 44 -3.28 -19.07 12.40
C VAL A 44 -4.49 -19.58 11.64
N VAL A 45 -4.41 -19.64 10.30
CA VAL A 45 -5.53 -20.08 9.44
C VAL A 45 -5.95 -21.52 9.79
N TYR A 46 -4.98 -22.44 9.87
CA TYR A 46 -5.29 -23.85 10.18
C TYR A 46 -5.74 -24.05 11.63
N SER A 47 -5.22 -23.25 12.58
CA SER A 47 -5.64 -23.32 13.97
C SER A 47 -7.09 -22.87 14.15
N ASN A 48 -7.44 -21.71 13.57
CA ASN A 48 -8.80 -21.22 13.59
C ASN A 48 -9.77 -22.23 12.93
N TRP A 49 -9.39 -22.77 11.78
CA TRP A 49 -10.18 -23.77 11.10
C TRP A 49 -10.37 -25.05 11.92
N SER A 50 -9.29 -25.53 12.55
CA SER A 50 -9.34 -26.70 13.44
C SER A 50 -10.28 -26.48 14.61
N PHE A 51 -10.22 -25.30 15.24
CA PHE A 51 -11.12 -24.92 16.34
C PHE A 51 -12.59 -24.95 15.88
N LEU A 52 -12.91 -24.28 14.76
CA LEU A 52 -14.27 -24.22 14.22
C LEU A 52 -14.85 -25.59 13.88
N LYS A 53 -14.03 -26.52 13.41
CA LYS A 53 -14.43 -27.87 13.03
C LYS A 53 -14.64 -28.82 14.23
N ASN A 54 -13.86 -28.64 15.29
CA ASN A 54 -13.75 -29.65 16.33
C ASN A 54 -14.26 -29.19 17.71
N ASP A 55 -14.02 -27.93 18.08
CA ASP A 55 -14.17 -27.45 19.45
C ASP A 55 -15.20 -26.32 19.59
N TYR A 56 -15.57 -25.66 18.50
CA TYR A 56 -16.58 -24.60 18.51
C TYR A 56 -17.95 -25.15 18.90
N SER A 57 -18.70 -24.40 19.75
CA SER A 57 -20.02 -24.82 20.24
C SER A 57 -21.03 -25.09 19.11
N LYS A 58 -20.86 -24.43 17.97
CA LYS A 58 -21.67 -24.63 16.74
C LYS A 58 -20.90 -25.31 15.61
N LYS A 59 -20.00 -26.21 15.93
CA LYS A 59 -19.16 -26.93 14.94
C LYS A 59 -19.93 -27.64 13.84
N GLU A 60 -21.18 -28.00 14.10
CA GLU A 60 -22.05 -28.65 13.11
C GLU A 60 -22.33 -27.75 11.89
N GLU A 61 -22.28 -26.41 12.06
CA GLU A 61 -22.37 -25.47 10.94
C GLU A 61 -21.16 -25.57 9.98
N TYR A 62 -20.05 -26.11 10.46
CA TYR A 62 -18.82 -26.30 9.71
C TYR A 62 -18.58 -27.75 9.27
N ALA A 63 -19.42 -28.70 9.68
CA ALA A 63 -19.22 -30.14 9.44
C ALA A 63 -18.96 -30.45 7.95
N ASN A 64 -19.78 -29.90 7.07
CA ASN A 64 -19.70 -30.11 5.61
C ASN A 64 -18.87 -29.07 4.86
N ARG A 65 -18.22 -28.14 5.56
CA ARG A 65 -17.33 -27.14 4.95
C ARG A 65 -15.90 -27.67 4.86
N SER A 66 -15.18 -27.26 3.82
CA SER A 66 -13.74 -27.56 3.65
C SER A 66 -12.97 -26.31 3.29
N LEU A 67 -11.70 -26.24 3.67
CA LEU A 67 -10.79 -25.23 3.14
C LEU A 67 -10.52 -25.53 1.67
N LYS A 68 -11.02 -24.68 0.79
CA LYS A 68 -10.83 -24.82 -0.66
C LYS A 68 -9.44 -24.36 -1.09
N TRP A 69 -8.95 -23.28 -0.48
CA TRP A 69 -7.69 -22.68 -0.82
C TRP A 69 -7.19 -21.80 0.33
N VAL A 70 -5.89 -21.80 0.54
CA VAL A 70 -5.17 -20.89 1.43
C VAL A 70 -3.96 -20.36 0.67
N ALA A 71 -3.72 -19.04 0.72
CA ALA A 71 -2.57 -18.45 0.07
C ALA A 71 -1.27 -18.99 0.69
N TYR A 72 -0.38 -19.53 -0.15
CA TYR A 72 0.93 -19.97 0.30
C TYR A 72 1.88 -18.80 0.54
N ILE A 73 1.76 -17.73 -0.26
CA ILE A 73 2.60 -16.54 -0.15
C ILE A 73 1.81 -15.46 0.59
N ALA A 74 2.41 -14.92 1.64
CA ALA A 74 1.86 -13.79 2.35
C ALA A 74 1.83 -12.54 1.45
N GLY A 75 0.70 -11.85 1.41
CA GLY A 75 0.54 -10.60 0.68
C GLY A 75 1.21 -9.44 1.39
N LYS A 76 2.45 -9.12 1.06
CA LYS A 76 3.18 -8.00 1.66
C LYS A 76 2.57 -6.66 1.24
N ARG A 77 2.22 -5.85 2.21
CA ARG A 77 1.66 -4.50 1.99
C ARG A 77 2.70 -3.40 2.13
N GLU A 78 3.72 -3.63 2.91
CA GLU A 78 4.87 -2.75 3.11
C GLU A 78 6.15 -3.58 3.23
N SER A 79 7.26 -3.01 2.77
CA SER A 79 8.59 -3.59 2.84
C SER A 79 9.61 -2.45 2.73
N ARG A 80 10.73 -2.68 2.02
CA ARG A 80 11.74 -1.65 1.80
C ARG A 80 11.20 -0.54 0.90
N ARG A 81 11.51 0.68 1.26
CA ARG A 81 11.30 1.89 0.45
C ARG A 81 12.67 2.41 0.01
N LEU A 82 12.73 2.88 -1.22
CA LEU A 82 13.94 3.48 -1.77
C LEU A 82 13.98 4.97 -1.43
N ILE A 83 15.18 5.54 -1.42
CA ILE A 83 15.37 6.97 -1.13
C ILE A 83 15.50 7.71 -2.46
N GLY A 84 14.61 8.66 -2.68
CA GLY A 84 14.68 9.66 -3.75
C GLY A 84 15.36 10.95 -3.32
N ASP A 85 15.34 11.96 -4.15
CA ASP A 85 15.83 13.29 -3.77
C ASP A 85 14.85 14.05 -2.86
N HIS A 86 13.59 13.58 -2.80
CA HIS A 86 12.63 13.98 -1.78
C HIS A 86 12.03 12.73 -1.11
N VAL A 87 11.80 12.82 0.19
CA VAL A 87 11.07 11.80 0.96
C VAL A 87 9.73 12.39 1.36
N LEU A 88 8.67 11.91 0.75
CA LEU A 88 7.31 12.37 1.06
C LEU A 88 6.94 12.02 2.49
N THR A 89 6.47 13.01 3.26
CA THR A 89 6.07 12.86 4.65
C THR A 89 4.57 13.06 4.84
N GLU A 90 4.06 12.68 6.01
CA GLU A 90 2.67 12.98 6.39
C GLU A 90 2.39 14.48 6.51
N ASN A 91 3.38 15.29 6.89
CA ASN A 91 3.21 16.74 6.98
C ASN A 91 3.03 17.35 5.59
N ASP A 92 3.75 16.86 4.57
CA ASP A 92 3.54 17.30 3.19
C ASP A 92 2.07 17.09 2.77
N LEU A 93 1.51 15.94 3.13
CA LEU A 93 0.14 15.56 2.77
C LEU A 93 -0.92 16.35 3.53
N VAL A 94 -0.70 16.55 4.83
CA VAL A 94 -1.67 17.16 5.74
C VAL A 94 -1.69 18.67 5.59
N ASP A 95 -0.51 19.29 5.49
CA ASP A 95 -0.34 20.73 5.35
C ASP A 95 -0.44 21.16 3.87
N PHE A 96 -0.59 20.21 2.98
CA PHE A 96 -0.65 20.39 1.54
C PHE A 96 0.52 21.22 1.00
N VAL A 97 1.75 20.80 1.31
CA VAL A 97 2.96 21.49 0.86
C VAL A 97 3.09 21.38 -0.66
N GLU A 98 3.08 22.50 -1.35
CA GLU A 98 3.18 22.54 -2.81
C GLU A 98 4.63 22.40 -3.28
N TYR A 99 4.85 21.52 -4.25
CA TYR A 99 6.15 21.33 -4.88
C TYR A 99 6.09 21.61 -6.38
N PRO A 100 7.13 22.22 -6.96
CA PRO A 100 7.13 22.59 -8.39
C PRO A 100 7.19 21.36 -9.32
N ASP A 101 7.55 20.20 -8.79
CA ASP A 101 7.65 18.92 -9.50
C ASP A 101 6.47 17.98 -9.22
N ALA A 102 5.30 18.54 -8.96
CA ALA A 102 4.06 17.81 -8.73
C ALA A 102 3.67 16.92 -9.91
N THR A 103 3.30 15.66 -9.64
CA THR A 103 2.90 14.66 -10.65
C THR A 103 1.52 14.08 -10.35
N GLY A 104 1.34 12.77 -10.46
CA GLY A 104 0.08 12.09 -10.19
C GLY A 104 -0.38 12.20 -8.75
N SER A 105 -1.68 12.30 -8.54
CA SER A 105 -2.26 12.54 -7.22
C SER A 105 -2.54 11.26 -6.44
N THR A 106 -2.48 11.36 -5.10
CA THR A 106 -3.01 10.34 -4.20
C THR A 106 -4.51 10.16 -4.42
N THR A 107 -5.00 8.94 -4.27
CA THR A 107 -6.42 8.60 -4.52
C THR A 107 -7.13 8.02 -3.30
N TRP A 108 -6.49 8.06 -2.13
CA TRP A 108 -7.00 7.48 -0.89
C TRP A 108 -6.65 8.35 0.31
N THR A 109 -7.23 8.02 1.46
CA THR A 109 -6.87 8.61 2.77
C THR A 109 -5.52 8.07 3.24
N ILE A 110 -4.89 8.70 4.22
CA ILE A 110 -3.85 8.04 4.99
C ILE A 110 -4.52 6.92 5.78
N ASP A 111 -4.15 5.69 5.49
CA ASP A 111 -4.76 4.48 6.05
C ASP A 111 -3.67 3.62 6.68
N LEU A 112 -3.66 3.60 8.01
CA LEU A 112 -2.67 2.87 8.80
C LEU A 112 -3.32 1.69 9.50
N HIS A 113 -2.60 0.59 9.55
CA HIS A 113 -3.03 -0.64 10.19
C HIS A 113 -2.25 -0.85 11.49
N TYR A 114 -2.98 -1.18 12.55
CA TYR A 114 -2.43 -1.44 13.88
C TYR A 114 -2.96 -2.78 14.39
N PRO A 115 -2.26 -3.44 15.32
CA PRO A 115 -2.82 -4.61 16.01
C PRO A 115 -4.20 -4.31 16.56
N ASP A 116 -5.15 -5.23 16.36
CA ASP A 116 -6.47 -5.14 16.96
C ASP A 116 -6.37 -5.41 18.47
N PRO A 117 -6.75 -4.46 19.35
CA PRO A 117 -6.70 -4.66 20.80
C PRO A 117 -7.49 -5.90 21.29
N ALA A 118 -8.59 -6.23 20.64
CA ALA A 118 -9.35 -7.42 20.96
C ALA A 118 -8.58 -8.70 20.61
N ASN A 119 -7.79 -8.68 19.54
CA ASN A 119 -6.92 -9.79 19.17
C ASN A 119 -5.70 -9.88 20.09
N THR A 120 -5.12 -8.73 20.47
CA THR A 120 -3.99 -8.65 21.41
C THR A 120 -4.34 -9.29 22.78
N LEU A 121 -5.58 -9.19 23.21
CA LEU A 121 -6.02 -9.80 24.48
C LEU A 121 -5.73 -11.32 24.55
N TYR A 122 -5.84 -12.01 23.41
CA TYR A 122 -5.63 -13.47 23.33
C TYR A 122 -4.31 -13.88 22.70
N PHE A 123 -3.70 -12.99 21.90
CA PHE A 123 -2.53 -13.28 21.09
C PHE A 123 -1.45 -12.19 21.19
N ALA A 124 -1.16 -11.72 22.41
CA ALA A 124 -0.14 -10.71 22.66
C ALA A 124 1.19 -11.07 21.99
N ASP A 125 1.79 -10.11 21.27
CA ASP A 125 3.00 -10.27 20.47
C ASP A 125 2.89 -11.27 19.28
N LYS A 126 1.69 -11.77 19.04
CA LYS A 126 1.36 -12.74 17.99
C LYS A 126 0.03 -12.41 17.33
N GLU A 127 -0.30 -11.14 17.26
CA GLU A 127 -1.54 -10.67 16.64
C GLU A 127 -1.60 -11.06 15.17
N PHE A 128 -2.79 -11.41 14.74
CA PHE A 128 -3.10 -11.74 13.35
C PHE A 128 -4.30 -10.96 12.82
N LYS A 129 -4.78 -9.98 13.56
CA LYS A 129 -5.82 -9.06 13.12
C LYS A 129 -5.37 -7.62 13.29
N SER A 130 -5.82 -6.79 12.36
CA SER A 130 -5.58 -5.36 12.38
C SER A 130 -6.87 -4.56 12.44
N ILE A 131 -6.74 -3.35 12.97
CA ILE A 131 -7.71 -2.28 12.81
C ILE A 131 -7.12 -1.16 11.96
N CYS A 132 -7.96 -0.49 11.18
CA CYS A 132 -7.56 0.64 10.37
C CYS A 132 -7.75 1.96 11.11
N LYS A 133 -6.76 2.82 11.10
CA LYS A 133 -6.87 4.22 11.50
C LYS A 133 -6.69 5.09 10.28
N MET A 134 -7.76 5.81 9.92
CA MET A 134 -7.80 6.61 8.69
C MET A 134 -7.81 8.10 8.99
N LYS A 135 -6.98 8.86 8.25
CA LYS A 135 -7.03 10.32 8.22
C LYS A 135 -7.34 10.79 6.80
N LYS A 136 -8.46 11.49 6.64
CA LYS A 136 -8.80 12.09 5.34
C LYS A 136 -7.80 13.19 4.97
N ILE A 137 -7.40 13.18 3.71
CA ILE A 137 -6.57 14.21 3.08
C ILE A 137 -7.21 14.59 1.75
N HIS A 138 -6.82 15.74 1.21
CA HIS A 138 -7.10 16.07 -0.19
C HIS A 138 -6.27 15.20 -1.12
N PRO A 139 -6.72 14.95 -2.37
CA PRO A 139 -5.84 14.39 -3.38
C PRO A 139 -4.57 15.24 -3.47
N TYR A 140 -3.43 14.64 -3.19
CA TYR A 140 -2.15 15.33 -3.08
C TYR A 140 -1.23 14.94 -4.23
N PRO A 141 -0.72 15.92 -5.01
CA PRO A 141 0.17 15.64 -6.12
C PRO A 141 1.56 15.25 -5.59
N ILE A 142 1.97 14.02 -5.91
CA ILE A 142 3.24 13.46 -5.43
C ILE A 142 4.40 14.09 -6.20
N PRO A 143 5.44 14.59 -5.50
CA PRO A 143 6.61 15.17 -6.16
C PRO A 143 7.35 14.13 -7.03
N TYR A 144 7.77 14.53 -8.22
CA TYR A 144 8.56 13.68 -9.12
C TYR A 144 9.83 13.14 -8.47
N ARG A 145 10.48 13.95 -7.61
CA ARG A 145 11.69 13.57 -6.87
C ARG A 145 11.50 12.41 -5.90
N CYS A 146 10.26 11.97 -5.67
CA CYS A 146 9.97 10.73 -4.94
C CYS A 146 10.01 9.48 -5.85
N LEU A 147 10.08 9.64 -7.18
CA LEU A 147 9.87 8.57 -8.15
C LEU A 147 11.14 8.04 -8.81
N TYR A 148 12.31 8.50 -8.39
CA TYR A 148 13.59 7.98 -8.84
C TYR A 148 14.58 7.84 -7.69
N SER A 149 15.57 6.96 -7.85
CA SER A 149 16.56 6.67 -6.81
C SER A 149 17.59 7.79 -6.69
N LYS A 150 17.92 8.14 -5.44
CA LYS A 150 18.95 9.13 -5.12
C LYS A 150 20.36 8.68 -5.51
N ASN A 151 20.64 7.39 -5.39
CA ASN A 151 22.00 6.84 -5.51
C ASN A 151 22.17 5.83 -6.66
N ILE A 152 21.10 5.51 -7.40
CA ILE A 152 21.16 4.68 -8.61
C ILE A 152 20.65 5.51 -9.77
N GLU A 153 21.55 5.86 -10.69
CA GLU A 153 21.32 6.89 -11.70
C GLU A 153 20.20 6.59 -12.68
N ASN A 154 19.98 5.30 -13.00
CA ASN A 154 19.04 4.86 -14.03
C ASN A 154 17.84 4.09 -13.46
N MET A 155 17.45 4.37 -12.19
CA MET A 155 16.37 3.66 -11.52
C MET A 155 15.18 4.58 -11.23
N PHE A 156 14.01 4.17 -11.71
CA PHE A 156 12.72 4.72 -11.33
C PHE A 156 12.00 3.87 -10.27
N MET A 157 11.04 4.49 -9.60
CA MET A 157 10.20 3.87 -8.58
C MET A 157 8.76 4.35 -8.77
N ALA A 158 7.80 3.44 -8.85
CA ALA A 158 6.39 3.80 -9.07
C ALA A 158 5.40 3.05 -8.17
N GLY A 159 5.88 2.11 -7.39
CA GLY A 159 5.07 1.27 -6.53
C GLY A 159 5.09 1.69 -5.06
N ARG A 160 4.87 0.73 -4.18
CA ARG A 160 4.95 0.91 -2.72
C ARG A 160 6.38 1.21 -2.22
N ASN A 161 7.34 1.14 -3.09
CA ASN A 161 8.76 1.35 -2.83
C ASN A 161 9.25 2.76 -3.15
N ILE A 162 8.37 3.70 -3.49
CA ILE A 162 8.76 5.09 -3.72
C ILE A 162 9.35 5.72 -2.45
N SER A 163 9.97 6.88 -2.61
CA SER A 163 10.60 7.62 -1.52
C SER A 163 9.54 8.29 -0.64
N VAL A 164 9.16 7.61 0.45
CA VAL A 164 8.04 8.01 1.31
C VAL A 164 8.22 7.49 2.73
N THR A 165 7.72 8.21 3.75
CA THR A 165 7.66 7.72 5.13
C THR A 165 6.59 6.63 5.29
N HIS A 166 6.62 5.89 6.39
CA HIS A 166 5.62 4.87 6.71
C HIS A 166 4.20 5.44 6.72
N VAL A 167 4.00 6.58 7.39
CA VAL A 167 2.67 7.20 7.52
C VAL A 167 2.15 7.69 6.17
N ALA A 168 2.98 8.39 5.41
CA ALA A 168 2.60 8.87 4.08
C ALA A 168 2.36 7.73 3.09
N LEU A 169 3.04 6.58 3.25
CA LEU A 169 2.78 5.38 2.45
C LEU A 169 1.31 4.91 2.57
N GLY A 170 0.66 5.17 3.69
CA GLY A 170 -0.74 4.80 3.92
C GLY A 170 -1.70 5.26 2.82
N THR A 171 -1.45 6.41 2.18
CA THR A 171 -2.26 6.89 1.04
C THR A 171 -1.67 6.50 -0.31
N VAL A 172 -0.35 6.34 -0.40
CA VAL A 172 0.34 6.08 -1.67
C VAL A 172 0.19 4.64 -2.15
N ARG A 173 0.20 3.68 -1.23
CA ARG A 173 0.28 2.23 -1.50
C ARG A 173 -0.90 1.63 -2.25
N VAL A 174 -2.01 2.34 -2.41
CA VAL A 174 -3.19 1.81 -3.11
C VAL A 174 -2.96 1.68 -4.61
N MET A 175 -3.56 0.65 -5.21
CA MET A 175 -3.33 0.29 -6.62
C MET A 175 -3.57 1.43 -7.60
N ARG A 176 -4.60 2.25 -7.36
CA ARG A 176 -4.93 3.37 -8.25
C ARG A 176 -3.83 4.43 -8.25
N THR A 177 -3.34 4.82 -7.07
CA THR A 177 -2.22 5.78 -6.95
C THR A 177 -0.97 5.23 -7.60
N THR A 178 -0.57 3.99 -7.27
CA THR A 178 0.65 3.40 -7.86
C THR A 178 0.54 3.17 -9.36
N GLY A 179 -0.67 2.92 -9.87
CA GLY A 179 -0.93 2.85 -11.32
C GLY A 179 -0.66 4.19 -12.00
N ILE A 180 -1.21 5.29 -11.47
CA ILE A 180 -0.94 6.65 -11.97
C ILE A 180 0.57 6.96 -11.97
N LEU A 181 1.24 6.64 -10.86
CA LEU A 181 2.69 6.85 -10.77
C LEU A 181 3.47 6.01 -11.79
N GLY A 182 3.00 4.80 -12.10
CA GLY A 182 3.56 3.97 -13.17
C GLY A 182 3.50 4.64 -14.54
N GLU A 183 2.38 5.27 -14.85
CA GLU A 183 2.21 6.03 -16.11
C GLU A 183 3.15 7.24 -16.13
N VAL A 184 3.23 8.01 -15.05
CA VAL A 184 4.17 9.14 -14.93
C VAL A 184 5.61 8.69 -15.15
N VAL A 185 6.01 7.60 -14.51
CA VAL A 185 7.36 7.02 -14.66
C VAL A 185 7.61 6.54 -16.10
N GLY A 186 6.62 5.93 -16.74
CA GLY A 186 6.70 5.54 -18.15
C GLY A 186 6.93 6.74 -19.10
N MET A 187 6.18 7.82 -18.88
CA MET A 187 6.35 9.08 -19.62
C MET A 187 7.73 9.68 -19.37
N ALA A 188 8.18 9.75 -18.12
CA ALA A 188 9.51 10.25 -17.77
C ALA A 188 10.63 9.40 -18.39
N ALA A 189 10.50 8.08 -18.38
CA ALA A 189 11.45 7.17 -19.00
C ALA A 189 11.53 7.37 -20.52
N SER A 190 10.43 7.68 -21.19
CA SER A 190 10.43 8.03 -22.61
C SER A 190 11.22 9.29 -22.89
N LEU A 191 11.11 10.31 -22.03
CA LEU A 191 11.89 11.54 -22.13
C LEU A 191 13.38 11.30 -21.83
N CYS A 192 13.70 10.45 -20.85
CA CYS A 192 15.09 10.03 -20.60
C CYS A 192 15.69 9.39 -21.83
N LYS A 193 14.97 8.47 -22.47
CA LYS A 193 15.42 7.80 -23.70
C LYS A 193 15.59 8.77 -24.85
N LYS A 194 14.64 9.67 -25.07
CA LYS A 194 14.65 10.68 -26.16
C LYS A 194 15.83 11.63 -26.04
N ASN A 195 16.16 12.06 -24.82
CA ASN A 195 17.14 13.10 -24.58
C ASN A 195 18.48 12.55 -24.04
N GLU A 196 18.62 11.22 -23.95
CA GLU A 196 19.81 10.52 -23.43
C GLU A 196 20.25 11.01 -22.03
N VAL A 197 19.28 11.18 -21.12
CA VAL A 197 19.51 11.71 -19.77
C VAL A 197 19.03 10.76 -18.69
N SER A 198 19.55 10.94 -17.47
CA SER A 198 19.12 10.19 -16.29
C SER A 198 17.75 10.66 -15.78
N PRO A 199 17.04 9.83 -14.98
CA PRO A 199 15.80 10.21 -14.30
C PRO A 199 15.85 11.55 -13.58
N ARG A 200 16.96 11.84 -12.87
CA ARG A 200 17.14 13.09 -12.13
C ARG A 200 17.12 14.32 -13.03
N ALA A 201 17.63 14.23 -14.25
CA ALA A 201 17.69 15.35 -15.17
C ALA A 201 16.33 15.80 -15.73
N ILE A 202 15.29 14.97 -15.59
CA ILE A 202 13.92 15.36 -15.98
C ILE A 202 13.47 16.57 -15.14
N PHE A 203 13.75 16.60 -13.86
CA PHE A 203 13.58 17.81 -13.06
C PHE A 203 14.97 18.36 -12.67
N PRO A 204 15.33 19.58 -13.02
CA PRO A 204 14.41 20.66 -13.49
C PRO A 204 14.35 20.86 -15.03
N THR A 205 15.05 20.08 -15.85
CA THR A 205 15.31 20.46 -17.26
C THR A 205 14.15 20.15 -18.20
N TYR A 206 13.52 18.98 -18.06
CA TYR A 206 12.49 18.48 -18.99
C TYR A 206 11.11 18.35 -18.34
N PHE A 207 10.92 18.95 -17.18
CA PHE A 207 9.67 18.75 -16.41
C PHE A 207 8.44 19.32 -17.13
N GLU A 208 8.58 20.41 -17.87
CA GLU A 208 7.49 20.97 -18.66
C GLU A 208 7.09 20.03 -19.84
N GLU A 209 8.02 19.27 -20.40
CA GLU A 209 7.67 18.23 -21.37
C GLU A 209 6.92 17.08 -20.69
N LEU A 210 7.33 16.69 -19.49
CA LEU A 210 6.64 15.67 -18.72
C LEU A 210 5.20 16.10 -18.36
N LYS A 211 4.99 17.36 -17.96
CA LYS A 211 3.66 17.92 -17.72
C LYS A 211 2.75 17.79 -18.94
N LYS A 212 3.25 18.14 -20.12
CA LYS A 212 2.49 18.00 -21.37
C LYS A 212 2.11 16.56 -21.65
N LEU A 213 2.99 15.60 -21.39
CA LEU A 213 2.65 14.18 -21.54
C LEU A 213 1.59 13.74 -20.54
N MET A 214 1.68 14.19 -19.28
CA MET A 214 0.65 13.91 -18.27
C MET A 214 -0.70 14.52 -18.63
N GLU A 215 -0.75 15.73 -19.21
CA GLU A 215 -1.97 16.37 -19.69
C GLU A 215 -2.60 15.60 -20.86
N GLN A 216 -1.81 15.08 -21.76
CA GLN A 216 -2.28 14.24 -22.87
C GLN A 216 -2.81 12.89 -22.39
N GLY A 217 -2.22 12.38 -21.30
CA GLY A 217 -2.53 11.06 -20.74
C GLY A 217 -2.10 9.92 -21.67
N ILE A 218 -2.44 8.70 -21.25
CA ILE A 218 -2.31 7.53 -22.11
C ILE A 218 -3.44 7.50 -23.13
N SER A 219 -3.18 6.95 -24.30
CA SER A 219 -4.17 6.84 -25.38
C SER A 219 -5.49 6.28 -24.86
N LYS A 220 -6.58 6.95 -25.20
CA LYS A 220 -7.94 6.61 -24.72
C LYS A 220 -8.53 5.37 -25.38
N SER A 221 -7.79 4.70 -26.26
CA SER A 221 -8.41 3.76 -27.18
C SER A 221 -9.12 2.60 -26.50
N ASP A 222 -8.65 2.09 -25.38
CA ASP A 222 -9.17 0.80 -24.90
C ASP A 222 -9.22 0.62 -23.38
N LEU A 223 -8.86 1.62 -22.58
CA LEU A 223 -8.92 1.50 -21.12
C LEU A 223 -9.78 2.62 -20.52
N PRO A 224 -10.71 2.30 -19.62
CA PRO A 224 -11.44 3.31 -18.88
C PRO A 224 -10.46 4.11 -18.03
N ASN A 225 -9.90 5.17 -18.61
CA ASN A 225 -8.97 6.03 -17.90
C ASN A 225 -9.75 7.10 -17.15
N ASN A 226 -10.02 6.84 -15.90
CA ASN A 226 -10.57 7.81 -14.96
C ASN A 226 -9.52 8.28 -13.94
N GLN A 227 -8.26 8.20 -14.30
CA GLN A 227 -7.16 8.60 -13.43
C GLN A 227 -6.99 10.11 -13.43
N MET A 228 -6.63 10.64 -12.28
CA MET A 228 -6.39 12.06 -12.11
C MET A 228 -4.88 12.30 -12.10
N TYR A 229 -4.41 12.99 -13.11
CA TYR A 229 -3.08 13.60 -13.11
C TYR A 229 -3.18 15.04 -12.61
N ASN A 230 -2.07 15.63 -12.23
CA ASN A 230 -1.98 17.04 -11.98
C ASN A 230 -1.97 17.80 -13.32
N GLN A 231 -3.14 18.18 -13.79
CA GLN A 231 -3.35 18.86 -15.07
C GLN A 231 -3.40 20.39 -14.94
N GLY A 232 -2.69 20.95 -13.97
CA GLY A 232 -2.68 22.39 -13.74
C GLY A 232 -3.95 22.95 -13.06
N GLU A 233 -4.96 22.12 -12.83
CA GLU A 233 -6.01 22.48 -11.90
C GLU A 233 -5.43 22.49 -10.49
N THR A 234 -5.70 23.53 -9.76
CA THR A 234 -5.29 23.69 -8.37
C THR A 234 -5.86 22.56 -7.54
N LEU A 235 -5.06 21.52 -7.33
CA LEU A 235 -5.30 20.51 -6.32
C LEU A 235 -5.01 21.03 -4.91
N GLY A 236 -4.90 22.36 -4.78
CA GLY A 236 -4.63 23.06 -3.54
C GLY A 236 -5.65 22.77 -2.44
N PRO A 237 -5.36 23.15 -1.20
CA PRO A 237 -6.23 22.91 -0.07
C PRO A 237 -7.58 23.54 -0.33
N LYS A 238 -8.57 22.71 -0.67
CA LYS A 238 -9.95 23.17 -0.74
C LYS A 238 -10.45 23.25 0.71
N THR A 239 -10.80 24.44 1.12
CA THR A 239 -11.26 24.79 2.47
C THR A 239 -12.48 24.00 2.96
N ASN A 240 -13.06 23.12 2.15
CA ASN A 240 -14.27 22.36 2.44
C ASN A 240 -14.09 20.86 2.25
N VAL A 241 -13.21 20.24 3.02
CA VAL A 241 -13.35 18.81 3.32
C VAL A 241 -14.34 18.69 4.47
N ARG A 242 -15.60 18.44 4.13
CA ARG A 242 -16.62 18.00 5.08
C ARG A 242 -16.44 16.52 5.40
#